data_ce1c58945d332b040084345f3a7e3d6d
#
_entry.id   ce1c58945d332b040084345f3a7e3d6d
#
_cell.length_a   1.000
_cell.length_b   1.000
_cell.length_c   1.000
_cell.angle_alpha   90.00
_cell.angle_beta   90.00
_cell.angle_gamma   90.00
#
_symmetry.space_group_name_H-M   'P 1'
#
loop_
_entity.id
_entity.type
_entity.pdbx_description
1 polymer ?
#
loop_
_entity_poly.entity_id
_entity_poly.type
_entity_poly.pdbx_seq_one_letter_code
_entity_poly.pdbx_strand_id
1 'polypeptide(L)'
;MKNLLTVLFLVLAIQYCQAQNKSFHITGSIQGPCEGMVFKLLDNSYPPQTIATTVIKDHCFELTGEIPAPGFYRWIIDTTPVGKKSSEANWLAGNFYLENSDITFQGDIHTLPTYYWNPERKGKMIIQGSETEDLYQSFKTSIQELSKARNQADGEYLEQYHRPALDNIFNTEEGIRLARRISELDRQIIQATIRFIKQNPASVVALDQAGYFLLGEIDLTSGQIEDLQNTLSGVWGNCPRMTEFKEKAEMAKKIAIGAPFQDIELTDPEGKKVKLSECLPTGKYVMLEFWAS
;
A
#
# COMPACT_ATOMS: atom_id res chain seq x y z
N MET A 1 -16.01 -40.36 -29.15
CA MET A 1 -14.78 -40.10 -28.38
C MET A 1 -14.52 -38.61 -28.17
N LYS A 2 -14.71 -37.70 -29.13
CA LYS A 2 -14.51 -36.26 -28.93
C LYS A 2 -15.39 -35.62 -27.83
N ASN A 3 -16.66 -36.05 -27.71
CA ASN A 3 -17.59 -35.51 -26.72
C ASN A 3 -17.30 -35.97 -25.28
N LEU A 4 -16.63 -37.13 -25.11
CA LEU A 4 -16.26 -37.60 -23.77
C LEU A 4 -15.07 -36.86 -23.19
N LEU A 5 -14.12 -36.43 -24.04
CA LEU A 5 -12.99 -35.58 -23.60
C LEU A 5 -13.45 -34.19 -23.20
N THR A 6 -14.43 -33.60 -23.91
CA THR A 6 -14.95 -32.25 -23.60
C THR A 6 -15.72 -32.25 -22.27
N VAL A 7 -16.46 -33.30 -21.96
CA VAL A 7 -17.15 -33.43 -20.66
C VAL A 7 -16.15 -33.65 -19.53
N LEU A 8 -15.07 -34.41 -19.75
CA LEU A 8 -14.05 -34.62 -18.75
C LEU A 8 -13.25 -33.31 -18.44
N PHE A 9 -13.00 -32.46 -19.43
CA PHE A 9 -12.39 -31.15 -19.23
C PHE A 9 -13.33 -30.17 -18.50
N LEU A 10 -14.64 -30.20 -18.75
CA LEU A 10 -15.62 -29.41 -18.03
C LEU A 10 -15.78 -29.86 -16.57
N VAL A 11 -15.72 -31.15 -16.29
CA VAL A 11 -15.78 -31.70 -14.91
C VAL A 11 -14.52 -31.40 -14.14
N LEU A 12 -13.33 -31.40 -14.77
CA LEU A 12 -12.07 -30.98 -14.17
C LEU A 12 -12.04 -29.45 -13.92
N ALA A 13 -12.64 -28.64 -14.79
CA ALA A 13 -12.73 -27.19 -14.57
C ALA A 13 -13.70 -26.83 -13.42
N ILE A 14 -14.72 -27.67 -13.16
CA ILE A 14 -15.64 -27.48 -12.02
C ILE A 14 -15.00 -27.93 -10.69
N GLN A 15 -14.03 -28.85 -10.70
CA GLN A 15 -13.29 -29.25 -9.49
C GLN A 15 -12.20 -28.25 -9.10
N TYR A 16 -11.79 -27.31 -9.96
CA TYR A 16 -10.95 -26.18 -9.61
C TYR A 16 -11.71 -24.99 -8.98
N CYS A 17 -13.02 -25.11 -8.80
CA CYS A 17 -13.74 -24.34 -7.80
C CYS A 17 -13.40 -24.97 -6.43
N GLN A 18 -12.11 -24.84 -6.02
CA GLN A 18 -11.71 -25.19 -4.66
C GLN A 18 -12.66 -24.44 -3.74
N ALA A 19 -13.28 -25.17 -2.84
CA ALA A 19 -14.01 -24.59 -1.75
C ALA A 19 -13.07 -23.60 -1.06
N GLN A 20 -13.18 -22.30 -1.39
CA GLN A 20 -12.56 -21.27 -0.59
C GLN A 20 -13.03 -21.54 0.82
N ASN A 21 -12.10 -21.72 1.74
CA ASN A 21 -12.43 -21.83 3.15
C ASN A 21 -13.38 -20.68 3.48
N LYS A 22 -14.52 -21.00 4.07
CA LYS A 22 -15.53 -19.98 4.40
C LYS A 22 -15.05 -19.06 5.52
N SER A 23 -13.98 -19.44 6.21
CA SER A 23 -13.41 -18.72 7.36
C SER A 23 -11.89 -18.75 7.32
N PHE A 24 -11.26 -17.77 7.94
CA PHE A 24 -9.86 -17.85 8.28
C PHE A 24 -9.68 -18.54 9.64
N HIS A 25 -8.57 -19.25 9.78
CA HIS A 25 -8.11 -19.80 11.06
C HIS A 25 -6.64 -19.41 11.23
N ILE A 26 -6.39 -18.53 12.20
CA ILE A 26 -5.05 -18.05 12.51
C ILE A 26 -4.58 -18.72 13.79
N THR A 27 -3.44 -19.40 13.73
CA THR A 27 -2.70 -19.86 14.90
C THR A 27 -1.41 -19.07 15.01
N GLY A 28 -0.98 -18.76 16.24
CA GLY A 28 0.25 -18.00 16.42
C GLY A 28 1.05 -18.42 17.62
N SER A 29 2.38 -18.21 17.53
CA SER A 29 3.31 -18.35 18.64
C SER A 29 4.17 -17.09 18.77
N ILE A 30 4.26 -16.55 20.00
CA ILE A 30 5.00 -15.33 20.30
C ILE A 30 6.05 -15.64 21.35
N GLN A 31 7.30 -15.43 21.03
CA GLN A 31 8.41 -15.57 21.97
C GLN A 31 8.48 -14.35 22.90
N GLY A 32 8.98 -14.60 24.12
CA GLY A 32 9.16 -13.57 25.15
C GLY A 32 7.93 -13.37 26.06
N PRO A 33 7.92 -12.35 26.93
CA PRO A 33 6.90 -12.15 27.98
C PRO A 33 5.59 -11.61 27.37
N CYS A 34 4.74 -12.48 26.86
CA CYS A 34 3.49 -12.13 26.19
C CYS A 34 2.22 -12.72 26.84
N GLU A 35 2.37 -13.41 27.98
CA GLU A 35 1.27 -14.07 28.68
C GLU A 35 0.16 -13.08 29.08
N GLY A 36 -1.08 -13.40 28.76
CA GLY A 36 -2.23 -12.56 29.05
C GLY A 36 -2.41 -11.32 28.13
N MET A 37 -1.50 -11.07 27.20
CA MET A 37 -1.64 -9.98 26.23
C MET A 37 -2.75 -10.29 25.24
N VAL A 38 -3.39 -9.23 24.71
CA VAL A 38 -4.49 -9.36 23.78
C VAL A 38 -3.98 -9.22 22.35
N PHE A 39 -4.23 -10.25 21.54
CA PHE A 39 -4.06 -10.18 20.09
C PHE A 39 -5.36 -9.71 19.44
N LYS A 40 -5.28 -8.72 18.56
CA LYS A 40 -6.43 -8.14 17.84
C LYS A 40 -6.14 -8.15 16.34
N LEU A 41 -7.20 -8.38 15.57
CA LEU A 41 -7.20 -8.21 14.15
C LEU A 41 -8.14 -7.05 13.80
N LEU A 42 -7.64 -6.05 13.07
CA LEU A 42 -8.40 -4.88 12.64
C LEU A 42 -8.47 -4.83 11.12
N ASP A 43 -9.60 -4.32 10.63
CA ASP A 43 -9.73 -3.94 9.23
C ASP A 43 -8.97 -2.64 8.93
N ASN A 44 -8.97 -2.24 7.67
CA ASN A 44 -8.34 -1.01 7.21
C ASN A 44 -9.35 0.14 7.00
N SER A 45 -10.52 0.08 7.66
CA SER A 45 -11.51 1.15 7.66
C SER A 45 -11.07 2.35 8.52
N TYR A 46 -11.77 3.46 8.38
CA TYR A 46 -11.55 4.62 9.24
C TYR A 46 -12.87 5.06 9.89
N PRO A 47 -12.98 4.98 11.24
CA PRO A 47 -12.03 4.38 12.18
C PRO A 47 -11.94 2.84 12.00
N PRO A 48 -10.75 2.23 12.29
CA PRO A 48 -10.56 0.80 12.10
C PRO A 48 -11.44 0.00 13.07
N GLN A 49 -12.02 -1.09 12.57
CA GLN A 49 -12.89 -1.97 13.35
C GLN A 49 -12.16 -3.25 13.73
N THR A 50 -12.40 -3.72 14.95
CA THR A 50 -11.88 -5.02 15.38
C THR A 50 -12.71 -6.13 14.77
N ILE A 51 -12.06 -6.96 13.93
CA ILE A 51 -12.67 -8.12 13.28
C ILE A 51 -12.71 -9.31 14.22
N ALA A 52 -11.61 -9.52 14.96
CA ALA A 52 -11.49 -10.61 15.89
C ALA A 52 -10.45 -10.30 16.98
N THR A 53 -10.57 -10.98 18.14
CA THR A 53 -9.67 -10.79 19.28
C THR A 53 -9.51 -12.09 20.06
N THR A 54 -8.32 -12.29 20.62
CA THR A 54 -8.01 -13.43 21.50
C THR A 54 -6.95 -13.03 22.53
N VAL A 55 -6.72 -13.88 23.51
CA VAL A 55 -5.69 -13.69 24.55
C VAL A 55 -4.57 -14.69 24.30
N ILE A 56 -3.32 -14.24 24.38
CA ILE A 56 -2.14 -15.10 24.28
C ILE A 56 -2.00 -15.88 25.59
N LYS A 57 -1.91 -17.21 25.48
CA LYS A 57 -1.72 -18.17 26.60
C LYS A 57 -0.65 -19.18 26.23
N ASP A 58 0.24 -19.48 27.15
CA ASP A 58 1.36 -20.40 26.91
C ASP A 58 2.14 -20.03 25.62
N HIS A 59 2.37 -18.73 25.42
CA HIS A 59 3.00 -18.16 24.22
C HIS A 59 2.24 -18.38 22.90
N CYS A 60 1.04 -18.94 22.93
CA CYS A 60 0.25 -19.27 21.75
C CYS A 60 -1.08 -18.52 21.74
N PHE A 61 -1.66 -18.38 20.54
CA PHE A 61 -3.02 -17.89 20.36
C PHE A 61 -3.69 -18.55 19.15
N GLU A 62 -5.00 -18.55 19.19
CA GLU A 62 -5.84 -19.01 18.10
C GLU A 62 -6.95 -18.00 17.85
N LEU A 63 -7.29 -17.77 16.58
CA LEU A 63 -8.26 -16.80 16.16
C LEU A 63 -8.98 -17.32 14.92
N THR A 64 -10.30 -17.30 14.92
CA THR A 64 -11.13 -17.70 13.79
C THR A 64 -12.10 -16.57 13.43
N GLY A 65 -12.47 -16.49 12.17
CA GLY A 65 -13.43 -15.52 11.70
C GLY A 65 -13.67 -15.67 10.20
N GLU A 66 -14.49 -14.79 9.66
CA GLU A 66 -14.83 -14.77 8.24
C GLU A 66 -14.64 -13.36 7.69
N ILE A 67 -14.11 -13.28 6.47
CA ILE A 67 -14.02 -12.03 5.70
C ILE A 67 -14.69 -12.23 4.33
N PRO A 68 -15.37 -11.20 3.80
CA PRO A 68 -16.09 -11.31 2.54
C PRO A 68 -15.18 -11.47 1.32
N ALA A 69 -13.94 -10.99 1.41
CA ALA A 69 -12.94 -11.07 0.34
C ALA A 69 -11.54 -10.82 0.92
N PRO A 70 -10.47 -11.33 0.28
CA PRO A 70 -9.10 -11.02 0.66
C PRO A 70 -8.85 -9.52 0.70
N GLY A 71 -8.01 -9.09 1.64
CA GLY A 71 -7.72 -7.66 1.82
C GLY A 71 -6.58 -7.39 2.78
N PHE A 72 -6.27 -6.11 2.92
CA PHE A 72 -5.19 -5.64 3.78
C PHE A 72 -5.73 -5.37 5.18
N TYR A 73 -5.14 -6.03 6.20
CA TYR A 73 -5.55 -6.00 7.58
C TYR A 73 -4.37 -5.67 8.49
N ARG A 74 -4.67 -5.33 9.73
CA ARG A 74 -3.67 -5.03 10.75
C ARG A 74 -3.80 -5.99 11.92
N TRP A 75 -2.67 -6.64 12.28
CA TRP A 75 -2.54 -7.33 13.55
C TRP A 75 -2.01 -6.38 14.64
N ILE A 76 -2.50 -6.55 15.85
CA ILE A 76 -2.05 -5.82 17.03
C ILE A 76 -1.82 -6.81 18.18
N ILE A 77 -0.71 -6.64 18.89
CA ILE A 77 -0.53 -7.21 20.24
C ILE A 77 -0.56 -6.05 21.21
N ASP A 78 -1.59 -6.01 22.05
CA ASP A 78 -1.78 -4.98 23.05
C ASP A 78 -0.99 -5.33 24.31
N THR A 79 0.12 -4.65 24.54
CA THR A 79 1.02 -4.85 25.69
C THR A 79 0.63 -3.99 26.89
N THR A 80 -0.55 -3.36 26.88
CA THR A 80 -1.04 -2.55 27.98
C THR A 80 -1.17 -3.40 29.24
N PRO A 81 -0.59 -2.99 30.40
CA PRO A 81 -0.69 -3.73 31.63
C PRO A 81 -2.14 -3.99 32.05
N VAL A 82 -2.39 -5.17 32.64
CA VAL A 82 -3.70 -5.57 33.15
C VAL A 82 -4.29 -4.49 34.08
N GLY A 83 -5.54 -4.14 33.86
CA GLY A 83 -6.25 -3.10 34.62
C GLY A 83 -5.99 -1.66 34.16
N LYS A 84 -5.17 -1.43 33.16
CA LYS A 84 -5.02 -0.13 32.50
C LYS A 84 -5.87 -0.05 31.24
N LYS A 85 -6.25 1.18 30.88
CA LYS A 85 -6.95 1.43 29.61
C LYS A 85 -5.99 1.18 28.45
N SER A 86 -6.40 0.39 27.47
CA SER A 86 -5.64 0.14 26.24
C SER A 86 -5.25 1.45 25.54
N SER A 87 -4.00 1.53 25.08
CA SER A 87 -3.43 2.70 24.41
C SER A 87 -2.57 2.26 23.24
N GLU A 88 -2.71 2.93 22.10
CA GLU A 88 -1.89 2.69 20.90
C GLU A 88 -0.38 2.80 21.15
N ALA A 89 0.02 3.60 22.15
CA ALA A 89 1.43 3.71 22.58
C ALA A 89 2.02 2.38 23.09
N ASN A 90 1.16 1.45 23.52
CA ASN A 90 1.53 0.12 24.01
C ASN A 90 1.25 -0.99 22.99
N TRP A 91 0.95 -0.63 21.74
CA TRP A 91 0.64 -1.64 20.72
C TRP A 91 1.88 -2.00 19.92
N LEU A 92 2.08 -3.30 19.72
CA LEU A 92 2.89 -3.84 18.65
C LEU A 92 1.94 -4.07 17.47
N ALA A 93 2.35 -3.69 16.29
CA ALA A 93 1.45 -3.72 15.13
C ALA A 93 2.19 -3.99 13.82
N GLY A 94 1.48 -4.59 12.89
CA GLY A 94 1.92 -4.73 11.51
C GLY A 94 0.75 -5.03 10.60
N ASN A 95 0.98 -4.87 9.31
CA ASN A 95 -0.03 -5.09 8.31
C ASN A 95 0.28 -6.33 7.47
N PHE A 96 -0.76 -6.99 6.97
CA PHE A 96 -0.65 -8.16 6.11
C PHE A 96 -1.92 -8.33 5.27
N TYR A 97 -1.84 -9.18 4.24
CA TYR A 97 -3.02 -9.61 3.51
C TYR A 97 -3.64 -10.83 4.17
N LEU A 98 -4.92 -10.70 4.52
CA LEU A 98 -5.74 -11.78 5.06
C LEU A 98 -6.66 -12.32 3.97
N GLU A 99 -6.81 -13.63 3.95
CA GLU A 99 -7.82 -14.38 3.21
C GLU A 99 -8.41 -15.48 4.09
N ASN A 100 -9.52 -16.09 3.68
CA ASN A 100 -10.12 -17.21 4.40
C ASN A 100 -9.30 -18.48 4.15
N SER A 101 -8.28 -18.69 4.96
CA SER A 101 -7.34 -19.83 4.92
C SER A 101 -6.78 -20.15 6.31
N ASP A 102 -6.04 -21.24 6.42
CA ASP A 102 -5.28 -21.58 7.63
C ASP A 102 -3.95 -20.82 7.63
N ILE A 103 -3.76 -19.91 8.57
CA ILE A 103 -2.61 -18.98 8.63
C ILE A 103 -1.86 -19.17 9.92
N THR A 104 -0.54 -19.17 9.86
CA THR A 104 0.32 -19.22 11.05
C THR A 104 1.10 -17.93 11.24
N PHE A 105 1.21 -17.49 12.49
CA PHE A 105 1.95 -16.31 12.91
C PHE A 105 3.07 -16.71 13.85
N GLN A 106 4.29 -16.19 13.62
CA GLN A 106 5.42 -16.37 14.53
C GLN A 106 6.15 -15.04 14.72
N GLY A 107 6.45 -14.70 15.98
CA GLY A 107 7.12 -13.44 16.28
C GLY A 107 7.84 -13.44 17.61
N ASP A 108 8.65 -12.40 17.86
CA ASP A 108 9.31 -12.15 19.14
C ASP A 108 8.88 -10.78 19.66
N ILE A 109 8.25 -10.78 20.84
CA ILE A 109 7.70 -9.58 21.49
C ILE A 109 8.72 -8.45 21.64
N HIS A 110 10.01 -8.79 21.77
CA HIS A 110 11.08 -7.80 21.96
C HIS A 110 11.47 -7.07 20.68
N THR A 111 11.23 -7.67 19.52
CA THR A 111 11.70 -7.14 18.23
C THR A 111 10.58 -6.67 17.31
N LEU A 112 9.34 -7.15 17.52
CA LEU A 112 8.18 -6.77 16.71
C LEU A 112 7.98 -5.24 16.69
N PRO A 113 7.57 -4.66 15.55
CA PRO A 113 7.39 -3.22 15.42
C PRO A 113 6.27 -2.71 16.33
N THR A 114 6.44 -1.49 16.80
CA THR A 114 5.41 -0.75 17.54
C THR A 114 4.44 -0.07 16.58
N TYR A 115 3.23 0.24 17.06
CA TYR A 115 2.22 0.98 16.29
C TYR A 115 2.74 2.34 15.80
N TYR A 116 3.37 3.10 16.70
CA TYR A 116 4.16 4.27 16.32
C TYR A 116 5.58 3.85 15.92
N TRP A 117 6.13 4.49 14.91
CA TRP A 117 7.44 4.14 14.38
C TRP A 117 8.56 4.19 15.46
N ASN A 118 9.32 3.10 15.54
CA ASN A 118 10.49 2.98 16.40
C ASN A 118 11.63 2.28 15.62
N PRO A 119 12.75 3.00 15.34
CA PRO A 119 13.84 2.48 14.53
C PRO A 119 14.62 1.31 15.16
N GLU A 120 14.49 1.10 16.48
CA GLU A 120 15.15 0.01 17.17
C GLU A 120 14.43 -1.33 17.03
N ARG A 121 13.13 -1.30 16.69
CA ARG A 121 12.28 -2.49 16.57
C ARG A 121 12.16 -2.92 15.12
N LYS A 122 13.11 -3.77 14.69
CA LYS A 122 13.28 -4.20 13.29
C LYS A 122 12.80 -5.62 13.00
N GLY A 123 12.25 -6.31 14.01
CA GLY A 123 11.70 -7.65 13.84
C GLY A 123 10.48 -7.64 12.94
N LYS A 124 10.10 -8.83 12.51
CA LYS A 124 8.92 -9.04 11.65
C LYS A 124 8.07 -10.16 12.21
N MET A 125 6.77 -10.05 12.07
CA MET A 125 5.88 -11.19 12.19
C MET A 125 6.09 -12.08 10.94
N ILE A 126 6.41 -13.34 11.15
CA ILE A 126 6.46 -14.35 10.08
C ILE A 126 5.04 -14.86 9.92
N ILE A 127 4.50 -14.72 8.73
CA ILE A 127 3.13 -15.10 8.38
C ILE A 127 3.22 -16.12 7.24
N GLN A 128 2.53 -17.24 7.38
CA GLN A 128 2.51 -18.33 6.40
C GLN A 128 1.08 -18.84 6.22
N GLY A 129 0.75 -19.41 5.05
CA GLY A 129 -0.56 -20.00 4.75
C GLY A 129 -1.55 -19.02 4.11
N SER A 130 -1.14 -17.79 3.79
CA SER A 130 -1.91 -16.86 2.97
C SER A 130 -1.22 -16.68 1.62
N GLU A 131 -1.84 -17.20 0.55
CA GLU A 131 -1.32 -17.03 -0.83
C GLU A 131 -1.26 -15.55 -1.23
N THR A 132 -2.23 -14.76 -0.74
CA THR A 132 -2.28 -13.31 -0.99
C THR A 132 -1.13 -12.59 -0.30
N GLU A 133 -0.79 -12.96 0.94
CA GLU A 133 0.37 -12.39 1.65
C GLU A 133 1.68 -12.82 1.00
N ASP A 134 1.81 -14.09 0.61
CA ASP A 134 3.01 -14.60 -0.06
C ASP A 134 3.25 -13.86 -1.39
N LEU A 135 2.19 -13.59 -2.15
CA LEU A 135 2.27 -12.79 -3.37
C LEU A 135 2.74 -11.34 -3.08
N TYR A 136 2.22 -10.73 -2.02
CA TYR A 136 2.64 -9.40 -1.59
C TYR A 136 4.09 -9.37 -1.15
N GLN A 137 4.54 -10.36 -0.37
CA GLN A 137 5.94 -10.46 0.04
C GLN A 137 6.87 -10.68 -1.17
N SER A 138 6.45 -11.50 -2.14
CA SER A 138 7.17 -11.71 -3.40
C SER A 138 7.31 -10.39 -4.18
N PHE A 139 6.22 -9.62 -4.29
CA PHE A 139 6.26 -8.29 -4.90
C PHE A 139 7.25 -7.37 -4.18
N LYS A 140 7.16 -7.24 -2.85
CA LYS A 140 8.08 -6.40 -2.06
C LYS A 140 9.55 -6.81 -2.26
N THR A 141 9.80 -8.11 -2.31
CA THR A 141 11.14 -8.64 -2.56
C THR A 141 11.64 -8.25 -3.94
N SER A 142 10.78 -8.28 -4.95
CA SER A 142 11.14 -7.94 -6.33
C SER A 142 11.58 -6.49 -6.55
N ILE A 143 11.11 -5.57 -5.70
CA ILE A 143 11.46 -4.14 -5.75
C ILE A 143 12.40 -3.70 -4.62
N GLN A 144 12.83 -4.63 -3.76
CA GLN A 144 13.56 -4.31 -2.52
C GLN A 144 14.87 -3.55 -2.77
N GLU A 145 15.68 -4.01 -3.72
CA GLU A 145 16.98 -3.38 -4.01
C GLU A 145 16.79 -2.00 -4.64
N LEU A 146 15.78 -1.81 -5.50
CA LEU A 146 15.43 -0.50 -6.04
C LEU A 146 14.96 0.44 -4.95
N SER A 147 14.08 -0.01 -4.05
CA SER A 147 13.59 0.78 -2.93
C SER A 147 14.70 1.17 -1.96
N LYS A 148 15.63 0.25 -1.70
CA LYS A 148 16.81 0.53 -0.87
C LYS A 148 17.72 1.57 -1.50
N ALA A 149 18.02 1.43 -2.79
CA ALA A 149 18.82 2.39 -3.54
C ALA A 149 18.16 3.78 -3.59
N ARG A 150 16.84 3.82 -3.78
CA ARG A 150 16.04 5.06 -3.76
C ARG A 150 16.11 5.76 -2.41
N ASN A 151 15.89 5.01 -1.31
CA ASN A 151 15.96 5.57 0.05
C ASN A 151 17.36 6.06 0.40
N GLN A 152 18.42 5.39 -0.08
CA GLN A 152 19.78 5.85 0.08
C GLN A 152 20.00 7.18 -0.67
N ALA A 153 19.57 7.26 -1.93
CA ALA A 153 19.71 8.48 -2.72
C ALA A 153 18.93 9.66 -2.11
N ASP A 154 17.77 9.39 -1.54
CA ASP A 154 16.95 10.38 -0.82
C ASP A 154 17.66 10.89 0.45
N GLY A 155 18.27 9.98 1.22
CA GLY A 155 19.10 10.35 2.37
C GLY A 155 20.33 11.18 1.96
N GLU A 156 21.01 10.83 0.87
CA GLU A 156 22.11 11.61 0.31
C GLU A 156 21.63 13.01 -0.12
N TYR A 157 20.47 13.12 -0.78
CA TYR A 157 19.89 14.40 -1.17
C TYR A 157 19.55 15.29 0.04
N LEU A 158 18.96 14.69 1.07
CA LEU A 158 18.65 15.39 2.32
C LEU A 158 19.92 15.97 2.96
N GLU A 159 21.00 15.18 3.07
CA GLU A 159 22.24 15.59 3.76
C GLU A 159 23.11 16.54 2.93
N GLN A 160 23.21 16.33 1.62
CA GLN A 160 24.16 17.03 0.77
C GLN A 160 23.57 18.28 0.08
N TYR A 161 22.25 18.36 -0.03
CA TYR A 161 21.58 19.49 -0.66
C TYR A 161 20.53 20.15 0.23
N HIS A 162 19.53 19.39 0.70
CA HIS A 162 18.37 20.01 1.37
C HIS A 162 18.76 20.70 2.70
N ARG A 163 19.48 20.02 3.58
CA ARG A 163 19.92 20.61 4.86
C ARG A 163 20.84 21.80 4.68
N PRO A 164 21.91 21.74 3.86
CA PRO A 164 22.73 22.92 3.60
C PRO A 164 21.95 24.10 3.00
N ALA A 165 20.95 23.84 2.15
CA ALA A 165 20.13 24.88 1.58
C ALA A 165 19.33 25.68 2.62
N LEU A 166 18.96 25.08 3.76
CA LEU A 166 18.33 25.78 4.88
C LEU A 166 19.26 26.84 5.50
N ASP A 167 20.57 26.65 5.38
CA ASP A 167 21.62 27.60 5.81
C ASP A 167 22.09 28.48 4.63
N ASN A 168 21.32 28.57 3.54
CA ASN A 168 21.66 29.28 2.30
C ASN A 168 22.95 28.79 1.60
N ILE A 169 23.32 27.52 1.79
CA ILE A 169 24.41 26.85 1.09
C ILE A 169 23.82 25.97 -0.01
N PHE A 170 23.91 26.46 -1.26
CA PHE A 170 23.24 25.79 -2.38
C PHE A 170 24.24 24.96 -3.20
N ASN A 171 24.30 23.66 -2.92
CA ASN A 171 25.06 22.67 -3.71
C ASN A 171 24.28 22.24 -4.93
N THR A 172 23.95 23.15 -5.84
CA THR A 172 22.95 22.97 -6.91
C THR A 172 23.29 21.81 -7.85
N GLU A 173 24.56 21.65 -8.26
CA GLU A 173 24.96 20.56 -9.17
C GLU A 173 24.73 19.19 -8.54
N GLU A 174 25.11 19.03 -7.28
CA GLU A 174 24.91 17.81 -6.52
C GLU A 174 23.41 17.53 -6.28
N GLY A 175 22.65 18.58 -5.93
CA GLY A 175 21.20 18.49 -5.79
C GLY A 175 20.52 17.99 -7.05
N ILE A 176 20.89 18.54 -8.22
CA ILE A 176 20.36 18.09 -9.53
C ILE A 176 20.75 16.64 -9.81
N ARG A 177 22.00 16.26 -9.56
CA ARG A 177 22.49 14.89 -9.77
C ARG A 177 21.70 13.87 -8.96
N LEU A 178 21.51 14.17 -7.67
CA LEU A 178 20.76 13.29 -6.75
C LEU A 178 19.27 13.24 -7.08
N ALA A 179 18.65 14.36 -7.39
CA ALA A 179 17.24 14.41 -7.82
C ALA A 179 17.00 13.58 -9.09
N ARG A 180 17.90 13.65 -10.08
CA ARG A 180 17.83 12.81 -11.29
C ARG A 180 17.98 11.33 -10.97
N ARG A 181 18.87 10.96 -10.03
CA ARG A 181 19.04 9.57 -9.58
C ARG A 181 17.77 9.04 -8.89
N ILE A 182 17.16 9.84 -8.02
CA ILE A 182 15.89 9.51 -7.36
C ILE A 182 14.79 9.28 -8.41
N SER A 183 14.59 10.22 -9.33
CA SER A 183 13.58 10.11 -10.39
C SER A 183 13.79 8.88 -11.27
N GLU A 184 15.02 8.51 -11.58
CA GLU A 184 15.32 7.30 -12.35
C GLU A 184 14.96 6.02 -11.58
N LEU A 185 15.25 5.98 -10.27
CA LEU A 185 14.89 4.85 -9.40
C LEU A 185 13.38 4.74 -9.21
N ASP A 186 12.69 5.86 -9.02
CA ASP A 186 11.22 5.91 -8.95
C ASP A 186 10.61 5.38 -10.25
N ARG A 187 11.12 5.78 -11.41
CA ARG A 187 10.67 5.27 -12.71
C ARG A 187 10.85 3.75 -12.84
N GLN A 188 11.96 3.19 -12.33
CA GLN A 188 12.21 1.74 -12.35
C GLN A 188 11.27 0.99 -11.40
N ILE A 189 10.99 1.53 -10.22
CA ILE A 189 10.02 0.98 -9.26
C ILE A 189 8.62 0.97 -9.87
N ILE A 190 8.19 2.10 -10.48
CA ILE A 190 6.91 2.21 -11.18
C ILE A 190 6.79 1.14 -12.27
N GLN A 191 7.81 0.99 -13.12
CA GLN A 191 7.80 -0.01 -14.18
C GLN A 191 7.74 -1.45 -13.65
N ALA A 192 8.46 -1.74 -12.56
CA ALA A 192 8.41 -3.04 -11.91
C ALA A 192 7.02 -3.33 -11.33
N THR A 193 6.39 -2.35 -10.71
CA THR A 193 5.05 -2.47 -10.15
C THR A 193 3.98 -2.62 -11.24
N ILE A 194 4.06 -1.86 -12.33
CA ILE A 194 3.16 -2.04 -13.49
C ILE A 194 3.29 -3.45 -14.07
N ARG A 195 4.51 -3.98 -14.19
CA ARG A 195 4.71 -5.37 -14.65
C ARG A 195 4.06 -6.38 -13.70
N PHE A 196 4.24 -6.20 -12.39
CA PHE A 196 3.61 -7.05 -11.38
C PHE A 196 2.08 -7.04 -11.50
N ILE A 197 1.46 -5.85 -11.63
CA ILE A 197 0.01 -5.69 -11.78
C ILE A 197 -0.48 -6.44 -13.04
N LYS A 198 0.21 -6.27 -14.16
CA LYS A 198 -0.14 -6.94 -15.42
C LYS A 198 0.02 -8.46 -15.37
N GLN A 199 0.97 -8.97 -14.59
CA GLN A 199 1.17 -10.40 -14.39
C GLN A 199 0.16 -11.02 -13.44
N ASN A 200 -0.43 -10.23 -12.53
CA ASN A 200 -1.33 -10.70 -11.47
C ASN A 200 -2.64 -9.90 -11.42
N PRO A 201 -3.32 -9.63 -12.55
CA PRO A 201 -4.44 -8.67 -12.59
C PRO A 201 -5.65 -9.10 -11.76
N ALA A 202 -5.80 -10.41 -11.47
CA ALA A 202 -6.87 -10.95 -10.63
C ALA A 202 -6.58 -10.86 -9.13
N SER A 203 -5.36 -10.51 -8.73
CA SER A 203 -4.99 -10.39 -7.32
C SER A 203 -5.45 -9.07 -6.72
N VAL A 204 -6.00 -9.12 -5.50
CA VAL A 204 -6.30 -7.92 -4.71
C VAL A 204 -5.04 -7.09 -4.45
N VAL A 205 -3.87 -7.73 -4.30
CA VAL A 205 -2.58 -7.04 -4.17
C VAL A 205 -2.31 -6.16 -5.38
N ALA A 206 -2.56 -6.66 -6.60
CA ALA A 206 -2.38 -5.87 -7.81
C ALA A 206 -3.33 -4.67 -7.89
N LEU A 207 -4.60 -4.86 -7.52
CA LEU A 207 -5.58 -3.76 -7.47
C LEU A 207 -5.20 -2.70 -6.43
N ASP A 208 -4.76 -3.13 -5.24
CA ASP A 208 -4.33 -2.22 -4.19
C ASP A 208 -3.03 -1.47 -4.59
N GLN A 209 -2.04 -2.16 -5.20
CA GLN A 209 -0.83 -1.50 -5.69
C GLN A 209 -1.14 -0.48 -6.80
N ALA A 210 -2.08 -0.79 -7.70
CA ALA A 210 -2.55 0.18 -8.68
C ALA A 210 -3.23 1.38 -8.01
N GLY A 211 -4.04 1.15 -6.96
CA GLY A 211 -4.67 2.19 -6.16
C GLY A 211 -3.65 3.11 -5.47
N TYR A 212 -2.55 2.56 -4.95
CA TYR A 212 -1.48 3.36 -4.34
C TYR A 212 -0.82 4.32 -5.32
N PHE A 213 -0.68 3.96 -6.59
CA PHE A 213 -0.17 4.88 -7.61
C PHE A 213 -1.07 6.09 -7.84
N LEU A 214 -2.34 6.01 -7.47
CA LEU A 214 -3.31 7.09 -7.66
C LEU A 214 -3.44 7.97 -6.41
N LEU A 215 -2.65 7.70 -5.37
CA LEU A 215 -2.63 8.45 -4.13
C LEU A 215 -1.31 9.25 -4.03
N GLY A 216 -1.39 10.56 -4.08
CA GLY A 216 -0.24 11.43 -3.85
C GLY A 216 0.52 11.85 -5.11
N GLU A 217 1.83 11.97 -5.01
CA GLU A 217 2.72 12.39 -6.10
C GLU A 217 2.77 11.28 -7.17
N ILE A 218 2.03 11.49 -8.24
CA ILE A 218 1.88 10.47 -9.28
C ILE A 218 2.78 10.80 -10.45
N ASP A 219 3.86 10.05 -10.61
CA ASP A 219 4.73 10.09 -11.77
C ASP A 219 4.23 9.22 -12.93
N LEU A 220 2.91 9.06 -13.06
CA LEU A 220 2.29 8.31 -14.14
C LEU A 220 1.79 9.25 -15.25
N THR A 221 1.92 8.80 -16.48
CA THR A 221 1.24 9.42 -17.62
C THR A 221 -0.23 9.00 -17.67
N SER A 222 -1.09 9.81 -18.28
CA SER A 222 -2.50 9.46 -18.50
C SER A 222 -2.66 8.10 -19.20
N GLY A 223 -1.77 7.78 -20.17
CA GLY A 223 -1.77 6.49 -20.87
C GLY A 223 -1.44 5.30 -19.98
N GLN A 224 -0.52 5.45 -19.01
CA GLN A 224 -0.22 4.40 -18.04
C GLN A 224 -1.40 4.16 -17.08
N ILE A 225 -2.07 5.22 -16.65
CA ILE A 225 -3.28 5.11 -15.81
C ILE A 225 -4.39 4.39 -16.56
N GLU A 226 -4.63 4.75 -17.83
CA GLU A 226 -5.64 4.10 -18.68
C GLU A 226 -5.33 2.62 -18.92
N ASP A 227 -4.07 2.28 -19.17
CA ASP A 227 -3.62 0.90 -19.38
C ASP A 227 -3.84 0.03 -18.10
N LEU A 228 -3.54 0.56 -16.92
CA LEU A 228 -3.85 -0.09 -15.65
C LEU A 228 -5.36 -0.27 -15.45
N GLN A 229 -6.14 0.76 -15.73
CA GLN A 229 -7.60 0.73 -15.62
C GLN A 229 -8.21 -0.33 -16.55
N ASN A 230 -7.73 -0.41 -17.79
CA ASN A 230 -8.19 -1.42 -18.76
C ASN A 230 -7.79 -2.84 -18.33
N THR A 231 -6.55 -3.02 -17.88
CA THR A 231 -6.03 -4.31 -17.39
C THR A 231 -6.89 -4.85 -16.24
N LEU A 232 -7.15 -4.02 -15.24
CA LEU A 232 -7.90 -4.43 -14.05
C LEU A 232 -9.40 -4.56 -14.31
N SER A 233 -10.00 -3.68 -15.14
CA SER A 233 -11.43 -3.74 -15.48
C SER A 233 -11.81 -5.04 -16.18
N GLY A 234 -10.91 -5.60 -16.98
CA GLY A 234 -11.12 -6.87 -17.68
C GLY A 234 -11.33 -8.06 -16.72
N VAL A 235 -10.83 -7.96 -15.49
CA VAL A 235 -10.91 -9.02 -14.49
C VAL A 235 -11.91 -8.70 -13.37
N TRP A 236 -11.86 -7.48 -12.84
CA TRP A 236 -12.64 -7.07 -11.66
C TRP A 236 -14.06 -6.59 -11.99
N GLY A 237 -14.34 -6.28 -13.24
CA GLY A 237 -15.66 -5.81 -13.68
C GLY A 237 -16.09 -4.52 -12.96
N ASN A 238 -17.29 -4.55 -12.36
CA ASN A 238 -17.89 -3.41 -11.64
C ASN A 238 -18.04 -3.67 -10.13
N CYS A 239 -17.12 -4.43 -9.52
CA CYS A 239 -17.13 -4.57 -8.06
C CYS A 239 -16.84 -3.22 -7.35
N PRO A 240 -17.25 -3.05 -6.08
CA PRO A 240 -17.07 -1.78 -5.35
C PRO A 240 -15.63 -1.25 -5.36
N ARG A 241 -14.63 -2.12 -5.12
CA ARG A 241 -13.21 -1.74 -5.14
C ARG A 241 -12.76 -1.23 -6.52
N MET A 242 -13.24 -1.87 -7.60
CA MET A 242 -12.90 -1.42 -8.95
C MET A 242 -13.61 -0.11 -9.32
N THR A 243 -14.81 0.12 -8.81
CA THR A 243 -15.52 1.40 -8.96
C THR A 243 -14.73 2.52 -8.29
N GLU A 244 -14.30 2.34 -7.06
CA GLU A 244 -13.44 3.28 -6.33
C GLU A 244 -12.12 3.55 -7.06
N PHE A 245 -11.48 2.48 -7.57
CA PHE A 245 -10.25 2.63 -8.36
C PHE A 245 -10.48 3.46 -9.64
N LYS A 246 -11.58 3.20 -10.38
CA LYS A 246 -11.94 3.97 -11.57
C LYS A 246 -12.15 5.46 -11.28
N GLU A 247 -12.84 5.79 -10.20
CA GLU A 247 -13.04 7.18 -9.78
C GLU A 247 -11.71 7.88 -9.47
N LYS A 248 -10.83 7.24 -8.73
CA LYS A 248 -9.47 7.74 -8.45
C LYS A 248 -8.66 7.88 -9.75
N ALA A 249 -8.75 6.92 -10.67
CA ALA A 249 -8.05 6.97 -11.95
C ALA A 249 -8.50 8.16 -12.82
N GLU A 250 -9.81 8.44 -12.88
CA GLU A 250 -10.33 9.60 -13.62
C GLU A 250 -9.88 10.94 -12.99
N MET A 251 -9.74 11.01 -11.67
CA MET A 251 -9.16 12.19 -11.02
C MET A 251 -7.66 12.33 -11.30
N ALA A 252 -6.92 11.23 -11.18
CA ALA A 252 -5.48 11.20 -11.42
C ALA A 252 -5.10 11.57 -12.86
N LYS A 253 -5.88 11.14 -13.85
CA LYS A 253 -5.66 11.53 -15.25
C LYS A 253 -5.67 13.04 -15.50
N LYS A 254 -6.39 13.82 -14.67
CA LYS A 254 -6.46 15.28 -14.80
C LYS A 254 -5.16 15.98 -14.40
N ILE A 255 -4.37 15.35 -13.54
CA ILE A 255 -3.10 15.89 -13.01
C ILE A 255 -1.88 15.07 -13.43
N ALA A 256 -2.08 14.04 -14.24
CA ALA A 256 -1.02 13.16 -14.73
C ALA A 256 0.01 13.92 -15.59
N ILE A 257 1.21 13.37 -15.70
CA ILE A 257 2.26 13.92 -16.57
C ILE A 257 1.73 14.05 -18.01
N GLY A 258 1.82 15.26 -18.57
CA GLY A 258 1.33 15.60 -19.91
C GLY A 258 -0.18 15.84 -20.00
N ALA A 259 -0.90 15.86 -18.86
CA ALA A 259 -2.31 16.27 -18.87
C ALA A 259 -2.46 17.75 -19.30
N PRO A 260 -3.56 18.10 -19.96
CA PRO A 260 -3.86 19.49 -20.27
C PRO A 260 -3.98 20.32 -18.99
N PHE A 261 -3.49 21.57 -19.07
CA PHE A 261 -3.64 22.51 -17.96
C PHE A 261 -5.12 22.66 -17.58
N GLN A 262 -5.38 22.51 -16.27
CA GLN A 262 -6.70 22.74 -15.67
C GLN A 262 -6.76 24.18 -15.16
N ASP A 263 -7.59 25.00 -15.75
CA ASP A 263 -7.76 26.40 -15.32
C ASP A 263 -8.43 26.48 -13.95
N ILE A 264 -8.00 27.42 -13.14
CA ILE A 264 -8.51 27.65 -11.79
C ILE A 264 -9.05 29.07 -11.72
N GLU A 265 -10.31 29.23 -11.28
CA GLU A 265 -10.88 30.54 -10.98
C GLU A 265 -10.58 30.86 -9.51
N LEU A 266 -9.89 31.95 -9.27
CA LEU A 266 -9.50 32.47 -7.95
C LEU A 266 -10.17 33.83 -7.71
N THR A 267 -10.23 34.23 -6.43
CA THR A 267 -10.66 35.57 -6.05
C THR A 267 -9.42 36.33 -5.57
N ASP A 268 -9.14 37.49 -6.20
CA ASP A 268 -8.03 38.35 -5.78
C ASP A 268 -8.36 39.06 -4.45
N PRO A 269 -7.37 39.76 -3.81
CA PRO A 269 -7.56 40.44 -2.55
C PRO A 269 -8.66 41.55 -2.62
N GLU A 270 -8.94 42.07 -3.82
CA GLU A 270 -9.95 43.07 -4.10
C GLU A 270 -11.35 42.45 -4.29
N GLY A 271 -11.47 41.11 -4.25
CA GLY A 271 -12.73 40.37 -4.39
C GLY A 271 -13.17 40.12 -5.82
N LYS A 272 -12.29 40.36 -6.82
CA LYS A 272 -12.56 40.11 -8.24
C LYS A 272 -12.20 38.67 -8.60
N LYS A 273 -13.04 38.02 -9.41
CA LYS A 273 -12.75 36.73 -9.98
C LYS A 273 -11.73 36.82 -11.11
N VAL A 274 -10.67 36.06 -11.03
CA VAL A 274 -9.58 36.00 -11.98
C VAL A 274 -9.30 34.53 -12.31
N LYS A 275 -9.13 34.23 -13.59
CA LYS A 275 -8.68 32.89 -14.03
C LYS A 275 -7.16 32.82 -14.00
N LEU A 276 -6.62 31.70 -13.53
CA LEU A 276 -5.18 31.50 -13.48
C LEU A 276 -4.55 31.64 -14.90
N SER A 277 -5.24 31.14 -15.93
CA SER A 277 -4.79 31.27 -17.33
C SER A 277 -4.57 32.71 -17.77
N GLU A 278 -5.30 33.67 -17.22
CA GLU A 278 -5.17 35.10 -17.54
C GLU A 278 -3.87 35.73 -16.95
N CYS A 279 -3.33 35.06 -15.91
CA CYS A 279 -2.12 35.53 -15.21
C CYS A 279 -0.84 34.82 -15.72
N LEU A 280 -0.97 33.79 -16.55
CA LEU A 280 0.18 32.98 -16.97
C LEU A 280 0.89 33.64 -18.18
N PRO A 281 2.21 33.81 -18.13
CA PRO A 281 2.99 34.30 -19.27
C PRO A 281 3.06 33.23 -20.37
N THR A 282 2.83 33.63 -21.61
CA THR A 282 2.92 32.74 -22.76
C THR A 282 4.36 32.27 -22.98
N GLY A 283 4.56 30.96 -23.24
CA GLY A 283 5.84 30.38 -23.62
C GLY A 283 6.88 30.29 -22.49
N LYS A 284 6.46 30.37 -21.23
CA LYS A 284 7.33 30.23 -20.05
C LYS A 284 6.87 29.08 -19.15
N TYR A 285 7.80 28.53 -18.37
CA TYR A 285 7.46 27.65 -17.26
C TYR A 285 6.92 28.50 -16.11
N VAL A 286 5.89 28.00 -15.44
CA VAL A 286 5.28 28.62 -14.26
C VAL A 286 5.24 27.60 -13.14
N MET A 287 5.74 27.98 -11.99
CA MET A 287 5.64 27.22 -10.76
C MET A 287 4.48 27.78 -9.93
N LEU A 288 3.54 26.93 -9.54
CA LEU A 288 2.46 27.29 -8.62
C LEU A 288 2.85 26.81 -7.24
N GLU A 289 2.83 27.72 -6.29
CA GLU A 289 3.12 27.43 -4.88
C GLU A 289 1.84 27.62 -4.08
N PHE A 290 1.41 26.55 -3.38
CA PHE A 290 0.24 26.57 -2.50
C PHE A 290 0.71 26.56 -1.04
N TRP A 291 0.27 27.52 -0.26
CA TRP A 291 0.63 27.63 1.15
C TRP A 291 -0.58 28.02 1.98
N ALA A 292 -0.63 27.52 3.21
CA ALA A 292 -1.64 27.90 4.19
C ALA A 292 -1.05 28.92 5.17
N SER A 293 -1.85 29.89 5.54
CA SER A 293 -1.52 30.91 6.58
C SER A 293 -1.84 30.38 7.97
#